data_bfbc34d8a95a8b3ae5cd492f42eaa489
#
_entry.id   bfbc34d8a95a8b3ae5cd492f42eaa489
#
_cell.length_a   1.000
_cell.length_b   1.000
_cell.length_c   1.000
_cell.angle_alpha   90.00
_cell.angle_beta   90.00
_cell.angle_gamma   90.00
#
_symmetry.space_group_name_H-M   'P 1'
#
loop_
_entity.id
_entity.type
_entity.pdbx_description
1 polymer ?
#
loop_
_entity_poly.entity_id
_entity_poly.type
_entity_poly.pdbx_seq_one_letter_code
_entity_poly.pdbx_strand_id
1 'polypeptide(L)'
;MDSEEETLYDDVDSGNESSGDDVDFAMEVETNNPRERQTEVDDYPFEVLSTEEIVQHMVDCIKEVNTVVEIPATTTRILLNHFKWDKEKLMERFYDGDQDQLFSEARVINPFRKPTIINRPKVKPPRRTSTTGTEECEICFMVLPSSMMTGLECGHRFCTQCWGEYLTTKIMEEGVGQTIACAAHGCDILVDDATVMRLVRDSKVKLKYQHLITNSFVECNRLLRWCPSPDCNNAIKVQYVEARPVTCKCTHTFCFACGENWHDPVKCHLLRKWIKKCDDDSETSNWIAANTKECPKCNVTIEKDGGCNHMVYNCNRYDEEEAKAARDAQERSQAALQRYNCNRYDEEEAKAARDAQERSRAALQRYLFYCNRYMNHMQSLKFEHKLYASVKEKMEEMQQHNMSWIEVQFLKKAVDILCQCRQTLMYTYVFAYYLRKNNQSVIFEENQKDLESATETLSEYLERDITSENLADIKQKVQDKYRYCDSRRKVLLEHVHEGYEKDWWEYTE
;
A
#
# COMPACT_ATOMS: atom_id res chain seq x y z
N MET A 1 28.77 8.53 -72.67
CA MET A 1 29.98 9.24 -72.28
C MET A 1 30.12 8.97 -70.84
N ASP A 2 30.69 7.82 -70.48
CA ASP A 2 32.13 7.54 -70.31
C ASP A 2 32.59 8.22 -69.02
N SER A 3 33.21 7.62 -68.06
CA SER A 3 33.92 6.33 -68.02
C SER A 3 34.16 6.02 -66.58
N GLU A 4 34.04 4.77 -66.27
CA GLU A 4 34.79 3.90 -65.36
C GLU A 4 36.22 4.35 -65.07
N GLU A 5 36.70 4.08 -63.84
CA GLU A 5 38.00 3.39 -63.64
C GLU A 5 38.10 2.83 -62.22
N GLU A 6 38.19 1.53 -62.16
CA GLU A 6 38.76 0.70 -61.10
C GLU A 6 40.27 0.84 -61.06
N THR A 7 40.91 0.62 -59.91
CA THR A 7 42.17 -0.14 -59.68
C THR A 7 42.35 -0.38 -58.20
N LEU A 8 42.25 -1.58 -57.65
CA LEU A 8 43.19 -2.74 -57.61
C LEU A 8 44.45 -2.53 -56.76
N TYR A 9 44.48 -3.31 -55.66
CA TYR A 9 45.54 -4.07 -55.00
C TYR A 9 46.93 -3.42 -54.82
N ASP A 10 47.44 -3.59 -53.57
CA ASP A 10 48.61 -4.47 -53.33
C ASP A 10 48.80 -4.77 -51.82
N ASP A 11 48.90 -6.08 -51.55
CA ASP A 11 49.44 -6.69 -50.37
C ASP A 11 50.93 -6.48 -50.28
N VAL A 12 51.47 -6.15 -49.11
CA VAL A 12 52.86 -6.55 -48.73
C VAL A 12 52.90 -6.95 -47.26
N ASP A 13 53.03 -8.22 -47.10
CA ASP A 13 53.53 -8.93 -45.93
C ASP A 13 55.02 -8.62 -45.72
N SER A 14 55.43 -8.30 -44.45
CA SER A 14 56.63 -8.85 -43.88
C SER A 14 56.77 -8.46 -42.40
N GLY A 15 56.88 -9.48 -41.60
CA GLY A 15 57.16 -9.43 -40.17
C GLY A 15 58.52 -8.86 -39.84
N ASN A 16 58.67 -8.42 -38.64
CA ASN A 16 59.83 -8.76 -37.83
C ASN A 16 59.58 -8.54 -36.34
N GLU A 17 60.18 -9.41 -35.59
CA GLU A 17 60.13 -9.60 -34.14
C GLU A 17 60.74 -8.47 -33.36
N SER A 18 60.35 -8.51 -32.07
CA SER A 18 61.18 -8.29 -30.90
C SER A 18 61.18 -6.93 -30.23
N SER A 19 60.93 -7.10 -29.06
CA SER A 19 61.48 -6.67 -27.77
C SER A 19 60.50 -5.94 -26.88
N GLY A 20 60.31 -6.54 -25.74
CA GLY A 20 59.53 -6.06 -24.63
C GLY A 20 60.08 -4.75 -24.09
N ASP A 21 59.18 -3.95 -23.71
CA ASP A 21 59.32 -3.03 -22.61
C ASP A 21 58.11 -3.20 -21.70
N ASP A 22 58.30 -3.92 -20.62
CA ASP A 22 57.44 -3.92 -19.46
C ASP A 22 57.39 -2.49 -18.92
N VAL A 23 56.41 -1.71 -19.38
CA VAL A 23 56.06 -0.47 -18.70
C VAL A 23 55.11 -0.91 -17.59
N ASP A 24 55.67 -1.17 -16.42
CA ASP A 24 54.98 -1.14 -15.15
C ASP A 24 54.24 0.18 -15.01
N PHE A 25 52.96 0.22 -15.46
CA PHE A 25 52.05 1.26 -15.10
C PHE A 25 51.59 0.98 -13.67
N ALA A 26 52.49 1.29 -12.72
CA ALA A 26 52.12 1.44 -11.34
C ALA A 26 51.07 2.56 -11.29
N MET A 27 49.82 2.14 -11.38
CA MET A 27 48.69 2.95 -11.01
C MET A 27 48.86 3.21 -9.51
N GLU A 28 49.44 4.35 -9.16
CA GLU A 28 49.32 4.90 -7.82
C GLU A 28 47.84 4.94 -7.51
N VAL A 29 47.38 3.94 -6.78
CA VAL A 29 46.11 4.00 -6.07
C VAL A 29 46.29 5.08 -5.03
N GLU A 30 46.02 6.31 -5.42
CA GLU A 30 45.65 7.30 -4.44
C GLU A 30 44.52 6.68 -3.62
N THR A 31 44.89 6.24 -2.43
CA THR A 31 43.95 5.98 -1.34
C THR A 31 43.32 7.31 -0.94
N ASN A 32 42.57 7.90 -1.85
CA ASN A 32 41.49 8.79 -1.51
C ASN A 32 40.46 7.93 -0.80
N ASN A 33 40.68 7.82 0.50
CA ASN A 33 39.64 7.47 1.45
C ASN A 33 38.43 8.27 1.03
N PRO A 34 37.41 7.68 0.39
CA PRO A 34 36.17 8.37 0.28
C PRO A 34 35.79 8.55 1.74
N ARG A 35 35.97 9.76 2.27
CA ARG A 35 35.15 10.16 3.40
C ARG A 35 33.79 9.65 2.99
N GLU A 36 33.34 8.60 3.68
CA GLU A 36 31.95 8.30 3.80
C GLU A 36 31.32 9.66 4.05
N ARG A 37 30.75 10.27 3.01
CA ARG A 37 29.65 11.15 3.21
C ARG A 37 28.61 10.22 3.80
N GLN A 38 28.65 10.10 5.13
CA GLN A 38 27.46 9.88 5.89
C GLN A 38 26.55 10.99 5.35
N THR A 39 25.75 10.65 4.35
CA THR A 39 24.47 11.30 4.18
C THR A 39 23.91 11.22 5.58
N GLU A 40 23.87 12.34 6.27
CA GLU A 40 23.06 12.49 7.47
C GLU A 40 21.71 11.99 7.00
N VAL A 41 21.44 10.72 7.28
CA VAL A 41 20.11 10.17 7.20
C VAL A 41 19.41 10.96 8.27
N ASP A 42 18.71 12.02 7.86
CA ASP A 42 17.85 12.80 8.74
C ASP A 42 17.07 11.80 9.56
N ASP A 43 17.45 11.71 10.83
CA ASP A 43 16.99 10.67 11.73
C ASP A 43 15.49 10.93 11.91
N TYR A 44 14.66 10.20 11.15
CA TYR A 44 13.20 10.30 11.28
C TYR A 44 12.80 9.63 12.59
N PRO A 45 12.60 10.39 13.68
CA PRO A 45 12.39 9.81 14.99
C PRO A 45 11.03 9.16 15.08
N PHE A 46 11.00 7.87 15.37
CA PHE A 46 9.78 7.12 15.62
C PHE A 46 9.94 6.18 16.82
N GLU A 47 8.82 5.87 17.44
CA GLU A 47 8.73 4.93 18.56
C GLU A 47 7.79 3.79 18.18
N VAL A 48 8.15 2.55 18.54
CA VAL A 48 7.28 1.38 18.35
C VAL A 48 6.58 1.07 19.67
N LEU A 49 5.27 1.25 19.70
CA LEU A 49 4.43 1.08 20.88
C LEU A 49 3.70 -0.26 20.84
N SER A 50 3.73 -1.00 21.96
CA SER A 50 2.86 -2.14 22.23
C SER A 50 1.44 -1.67 22.55
N THR A 51 0.49 -2.60 22.60
CA THR A 51 -0.91 -2.27 22.95
C THR A 51 -1.02 -1.59 24.31
N GLU A 52 -0.24 -2.04 25.32
CA GLU A 52 -0.23 -1.42 26.66
C GLU A 52 0.33 0.00 26.61
N GLU A 53 1.42 0.22 25.88
CA GLU A 53 2.05 1.54 25.70
C GLU A 53 1.13 2.50 24.93
N ILE A 54 0.33 2.00 23.97
CA ILE A 54 -0.69 2.79 23.27
C ILE A 54 -1.79 3.26 24.22
N VAL A 55 -2.30 2.36 25.07
CA VAL A 55 -3.32 2.71 26.07
C VAL A 55 -2.76 3.72 27.07
N GLN A 56 -1.51 3.53 27.54
CA GLN A 56 -0.87 4.48 28.43
C GLN A 56 -0.70 5.85 27.76
N HIS A 57 -0.25 5.89 26.53
CA HIS A 57 -0.13 7.13 25.75
C HIS A 57 -1.47 7.85 25.59
N MET A 58 -2.56 7.12 25.32
CA MET A 58 -3.91 7.67 25.29
C MET A 58 -4.31 8.31 26.62
N VAL A 59 -4.07 7.61 27.73
CA VAL A 59 -4.35 8.10 29.08
C VAL A 59 -3.54 9.36 29.40
N ASP A 60 -2.27 9.39 29.01
CA ASP A 60 -1.40 10.54 29.24
C ASP A 60 -1.83 11.76 28.41
N CYS A 61 -2.25 11.57 27.15
CA CYS A 61 -2.87 12.64 26.36
C CYS A 61 -4.14 13.21 27.02
N ILE A 62 -5.00 12.35 27.57
CA ILE A 62 -6.21 12.79 28.27
C ILE A 62 -5.85 13.57 29.56
N LYS A 63 -4.89 13.09 30.35
CA LYS A 63 -4.45 13.76 31.57
C LYS A 63 -3.85 15.12 31.29
N GLU A 64 -2.99 15.22 30.27
CA GLU A 64 -2.33 16.46 29.86
C GLU A 64 -3.37 17.55 29.52
N VAL A 65 -4.34 17.24 28.68
CA VAL A 65 -5.42 18.18 28.35
C VAL A 65 -6.30 18.46 29.57
N ASN A 66 -6.60 17.44 30.38
CA ASN A 66 -7.48 17.60 31.55
C ASN A 66 -6.88 18.44 32.65
N THR A 67 -5.53 18.51 32.79
CA THR A 67 -4.86 19.46 33.71
C THR A 67 -5.19 20.90 33.40
N VAL A 68 -5.58 21.22 32.17
CA VAL A 68 -5.85 22.59 31.71
C VAL A 68 -7.34 22.89 31.63
N VAL A 69 -8.14 21.93 31.12
CA VAL A 69 -9.57 22.14 30.91
C VAL A 69 -10.46 21.78 32.10
N GLU A 70 -9.95 20.99 33.06
CA GLU A 70 -10.61 20.61 34.31
C GLU A 70 -12.02 20.01 34.14
N ILE A 71 -12.25 19.18 33.15
CA ILE A 71 -13.52 18.49 32.89
C ILE A 71 -13.38 16.97 33.10
N PRO A 72 -14.47 16.20 33.19
CA PRO A 72 -14.38 14.75 33.34
C PRO A 72 -13.52 14.09 32.26
N ALA A 73 -12.64 13.16 32.63
CA ALA A 73 -11.70 12.50 31.71
C ALA A 73 -12.39 11.82 30.52
N THR A 74 -13.59 11.28 30.73
CA THR A 74 -14.42 10.68 29.67
C THR A 74 -14.91 11.73 28.67
N THR A 75 -15.28 12.91 29.13
CA THR A 75 -15.64 14.05 28.26
C THR A 75 -14.42 14.57 27.51
N THR A 76 -13.26 14.69 28.19
CA THR A 76 -11.98 15.07 27.56
C THR A 76 -11.61 14.11 26.43
N ARG A 77 -11.78 12.80 26.65
CA ARG A 77 -11.53 11.80 25.61
C ARG A 77 -12.44 11.99 24.37
N ILE A 78 -13.73 12.23 24.59
CA ILE A 78 -14.69 12.44 23.50
C ILE A 78 -14.33 13.70 22.70
N LEU A 79 -13.97 14.78 23.38
CA LEU A 79 -13.50 16.01 22.74
C LEU A 79 -12.21 15.77 21.95
N LEU A 80 -11.22 15.12 22.54
CA LEU A 80 -9.97 14.76 21.84
C LEU A 80 -10.26 13.93 20.58
N ASN A 81 -11.16 12.96 20.69
CA ASN A 81 -11.56 12.17 19.53
C ASN A 81 -12.24 13.00 18.45
N HIS A 82 -13.10 13.95 18.82
CA HIS A 82 -13.75 14.88 17.90
C HIS A 82 -12.74 15.71 17.12
N PHE A 83 -11.66 16.17 17.77
CA PHE A 83 -10.53 16.88 17.14
C PHE A 83 -9.43 15.97 16.58
N LYS A 84 -9.69 14.66 16.42
CA LYS A 84 -8.72 13.69 15.92
C LYS A 84 -7.39 13.70 16.70
N TRP A 85 -7.48 13.88 18.01
CA TRP A 85 -6.38 13.94 18.97
C TRP A 85 -5.39 15.10 18.73
N ASP A 86 -5.82 16.13 18.00
CA ASP A 86 -5.10 17.39 17.87
C ASP A 86 -5.38 18.28 19.08
N LYS A 87 -4.46 18.25 20.04
CA LYS A 87 -4.59 18.97 21.32
C LYS A 87 -4.63 20.49 21.12
N GLU A 88 -3.82 21.00 20.19
CA GLU A 88 -3.70 22.43 19.91
C GLU A 88 -5.04 23.00 19.40
N LYS A 89 -5.64 22.33 18.41
CA LYS A 89 -6.95 22.71 17.89
C LYS A 89 -8.06 22.60 18.94
N LEU A 90 -8.00 21.57 19.77
CA LEU A 90 -8.98 21.45 20.87
C LEU A 90 -8.84 22.63 21.84
N MET A 91 -7.60 22.98 22.24
CA MET A 91 -7.34 24.08 23.18
C MET A 91 -7.73 25.43 22.59
N GLU A 92 -7.36 25.69 21.34
CA GLU A 92 -7.77 26.91 20.62
C GLU A 92 -9.31 27.05 20.61
N ARG A 93 -10.02 25.99 20.18
CA ARG A 93 -11.48 26.01 20.09
C ARG A 93 -12.16 26.09 21.47
N PHE A 94 -11.53 25.54 22.51
CA PHE A 94 -12.04 25.55 23.88
C PHE A 94 -11.99 26.95 24.52
N TYR A 95 -10.91 27.73 24.25
CA TYR A 95 -10.72 29.05 24.83
C TYR A 95 -11.24 30.19 23.95
N ASP A 96 -11.09 30.11 22.66
CA ASP A 96 -11.43 31.18 21.74
C ASP A 96 -12.85 31.04 21.16
N GLY A 97 -13.48 29.88 21.33
CA GLY A 97 -14.78 29.58 20.75
C GLY A 97 -15.94 29.60 21.76
N ASP A 98 -17.14 29.40 21.21
CA ASP A 98 -18.35 29.14 22.00
C ASP A 98 -18.27 27.70 22.56
N GLN A 99 -18.05 27.58 23.86
CA GLN A 99 -17.98 26.29 24.56
C GLN A 99 -19.28 25.49 24.42
N ASP A 100 -20.45 26.14 24.45
CA ASP A 100 -21.73 25.45 24.31
C ASP A 100 -21.87 24.80 22.92
N GLN A 101 -21.43 25.51 21.89
CA GLN A 101 -21.39 24.99 20.54
C GLN A 101 -20.40 23.83 20.44
N LEU A 102 -19.20 23.95 21.00
CA LEU A 102 -18.17 22.90 21.03
C LEU A 102 -18.70 21.59 21.63
N PHE A 103 -19.30 21.65 22.84
CA PHE A 103 -19.83 20.47 23.50
C PHE A 103 -21.02 19.87 22.73
N SER A 104 -21.84 20.71 22.11
CA SER A 104 -22.96 20.27 21.25
C SER A 104 -22.45 19.53 20.01
N GLU A 105 -21.45 20.08 19.31
CA GLU A 105 -20.82 19.45 18.14
C GLU A 105 -20.17 18.10 18.49
N ALA A 106 -19.55 18.03 19.67
CA ALA A 106 -18.96 16.77 20.18
C ALA A 106 -20.00 15.80 20.76
N ARG A 107 -21.30 16.19 20.79
CA ARG A 107 -22.43 15.37 21.27
C ARG A 107 -22.28 14.96 22.74
N VAL A 108 -21.76 15.88 23.57
CA VAL A 108 -21.64 15.75 25.01
C VAL A 108 -22.28 16.94 25.72
N ILE A 109 -22.70 16.75 26.96
CA ILE A 109 -23.29 17.83 27.75
C ILE A 109 -22.17 18.68 28.34
N ASN A 110 -22.32 20.02 28.26
CA ASN A 110 -21.36 20.95 28.84
C ASN A 110 -21.36 20.83 30.37
N PRO A 111 -20.23 20.37 31.00
CA PRO A 111 -20.17 20.16 32.45
C PRO A 111 -20.19 21.47 33.27
N PHE A 112 -19.90 22.60 32.62
CA PHE A 112 -19.93 23.91 33.28
C PHE A 112 -21.33 24.54 33.33
N ARG A 113 -22.27 24.01 32.53
CA ARG A 113 -23.67 24.45 32.62
C ARG A 113 -24.33 23.91 33.88
N LYS A 114 -24.72 24.78 34.79
CA LYS A 114 -25.70 24.40 35.82
C LYS A 114 -26.92 23.86 35.11
N PRO A 115 -27.58 22.80 35.61
CA PRO A 115 -28.78 22.27 34.99
C PRO A 115 -29.86 23.35 35.02
N THR A 116 -29.91 24.18 33.98
CA THR A 116 -31.04 25.06 33.74
C THR A 116 -32.16 24.14 33.30
N ILE A 117 -33.27 24.16 34.04
CA ILE A 117 -34.51 23.50 33.61
C ILE A 117 -34.87 24.10 32.25
N ILE A 118 -34.34 23.50 31.21
CA ILE A 118 -34.68 23.92 29.83
C ILE A 118 -36.16 23.57 29.68
N ASN A 119 -37.00 24.60 29.46
CA ASN A 119 -38.37 24.45 29.01
C ASN A 119 -38.36 23.67 27.68
N ARG A 120 -38.34 22.36 27.77
CA ARG A 120 -38.55 21.47 26.62
C ARG A 120 -39.98 21.71 26.09
N PRO A 121 -40.15 21.71 24.74
CA PRO A 121 -41.49 21.65 24.17
C PRO A 121 -42.19 20.46 24.85
N LYS A 122 -43.40 20.68 25.34
CA LYS A 122 -44.21 19.76 26.14
C LYS A 122 -44.29 18.35 25.50
N VAL A 123 -43.26 17.54 25.68
CA VAL A 123 -43.44 16.11 25.72
C VAL A 123 -44.28 15.87 26.97
N LYS A 124 -45.39 15.18 26.83
CA LYS A 124 -46.38 14.91 27.90
C LYS A 124 -45.58 14.59 29.17
N PRO A 125 -45.92 15.27 30.32
CA PRO A 125 -45.20 15.02 31.55
C PRO A 125 -45.15 13.53 31.81
N PRO A 126 -43.99 12.96 32.25
CA PRO A 126 -43.95 11.58 32.66
C PRO A 126 -45.11 11.38 33.62
N ARG A 127 -45.94 10.38 33.36
CA ARG A 127 -47.04 9.99 34.24
C ARG A 127 -46.48 10.04 35.67
N ARG A 128 -47.20 10.77 36.56
CA ARG A 128 -46.93 10.97 37.95
C ARG A 128 -46.11 9.80 38.52
N THR A 129 -44.92 10.10 39.05
CA THR A 129 -44.20 9.19 39.92
C THR A 129 -45.19 8.64 40.93
N SER A 130 -45.48 7.37 40.78
CA SER A 130 -46.24 6.64 41.78
C SER A 130 -45.44 6.72 43.09
N THR A 131 -46.11 6.95 44.18
CA THR A 131 -45.52 6.99 45.54
C THR A 131 -44.78 5.72 45.97
N THR A 132 -44.55 4.78 45.03
CA THR A 132 -43.99 3.41 45.24
C THR A 132 -42.55 3.28 44.79
N GLY A 133 -41.86 4.35 44.36
CA GLY A 133 -40.42 4.25 43.93
C GLY A 133 -40.17 3.33 42.72
N THR A 134 -41.16 3.13 41.86
CA THR A 134 -41.09 2.34 40.64
C THR A 134 -41.20 3.17 39.39
N GLU A 135 -40.46 2.83 38.33
CA GLU A 135 -40.47 3.50 37.02
C GLU A 135 -40.69 2.47 35.91
N GLU A 136 -41.34 2.87 34.80
CA GLU A 136 -41.54 2.04 33.62
C GLU A 136 -40.37 2.24 32.62
N CYS A 137 -39.75 1.14 32.16
CA CYS A 137 -38.71 1.17 31.17
C CYS A 137 -39.36 1.28 29.78
N GLU A 138 -39.07 2.33 29.01
CA GLU A 138 -39.60 2.57 27.66
C GLU A 138 -39.14 1.56 26.60
N ILE A 139 -38.12 0.72 26.89
CA ILE A 139 -37.63 -0.30 25.96
C ILE A 139 -38.35 -1.63 26.14
N CYS A 140 -38.47 -2.15 27.39
CA CYS A 140 -39.11 -3.42 27.67
C CYS A 140 -40.51 -3.31 28.27
N PHE A 141 -40.98 -2.10 28.56
CA PHE A 141 -42.29 -1.78 29.15
C PHE A 141 -42.53 -2.42 30.54
N MET A 142 -41.44 -2.82 31.22
CA MET A 142 -41.52 -3.38 32.58
C MET A 142 -41.49 -2.27 33.63
N VAL A 143 -42.35 -2.36 34.61
CA VAL A 143 -42.33 -1.49 35.79
C VAL A 143 -41.32 -2.05 36.80
N LEU A 144 -40.27 -1.32 37.07
CA LEU A 144 -39.13 -1.75 37.88
C LEU A 144 -38.82 -0.73 38.99
N PRO A 145 -38.18 -1.15 40.10
CA PRO A 145 -37.69 -0.21 41.11
C PRO A 145 -36.76 0.84 40.49
N SER A 146 -36.85 2.11 40.90
CA SER A 146 -36.00 3.19 40.40
C SER A 146 -34.50 2.91 40.58
N SER A 147 -34.11 2.03 41.52
CA SER A 147 -32.74 1.57 41.71
C SER A 147 -32.21 0.68 40.54
N MET A 148 -33.11 0.06 39.80
CA MET A 148 -32.77 -0.72 38.61
C MET A 148 -32.80 0.11 37.32
N MET A 149 -33.20 1.37 37.41
CA MET A 149 -33.21 2.32 36.30
C MET A 149 -31.96 3.18 36.31
N THR A 150 -31.32 3.28 35.16
CA THR A 150 -30.14 4.14 35.02
C THR A 150 -30.28 5.01 33.76
N GLY A 151 -29.62 6.15 33.73
CA GLY A 151 -29.66 7.08 32.63
C GLY A 151 -28.34 7.81 32.45
N LEU A 152 -28.25 8.52 31.35
CA LEU A 152 -27.17 9.45 31.08
C LEU A 152 -27.55 10.85 31.55
N GLU A 153 -26.62 11.79 31.47
CA GLU A 153 -26.84 13.20 31.79
C GLU A 153 -27.94 13.87 30.93
N CYS A 154 -28.33 13.29 29.79
CA CYS A 154 -29.46 13.72 28.97
C CYS A 154 -30.82 13.49 29.65
N GLY A 155 -30.87 12.78 30.77
CA GLY A 155 -32.08 12.52 31.58
C GLY A 155 -32.94 11.37 31.08
N HIS A 156 -32.62 10.68 30.00
CA HIS A 156 -33.31 9.45 29.55
C HIS A 156 -32.89 8.28 30.41
N ARG A 157 -33.86 7.51 30.92
CA ARG A 157 -33.61 6.41 31.84
C ARG A 157 -34.22 5.12 31.31
N PHE A 158 -33.45 4.05 31.35
CA PHE A 158 -33.87 2.68 31.00
C PHE A 158 -33.38 1.68 32.04
N CYS A 159 -33.93 0.50 32.07
CA CYS A 159 -33.45 -0.51 33.02
C CYS A 159 -32.03 -0.97 32.66
N THR A 160 -31.28 -1.38 33.67
CA THR A 160 -29.86 -1.83 33.52
C THR A 160 -29.72 -3.00 32.60
N GLN A 161 -30.73 -3.87 32.46
CA GLN A 161 -30.74 -5.00 31.51
C GLN A 161 -30.83 -4.50 30.07
N CYS A 162 -31.83 -3.67 29.74
CA CYS A 162 -31.98 -3.12 28.38
C CYS A 162 -30.76 -2.30 27.96
N TRP A 163 -30.17 -1.55 28.87
CA TRP A 163 -28.90 -0.84 28.61
C TRP A 163 -27.77 -1.83 28.29
N GLY A 164 -27.63 -2.91 29.09
CA GLY A 164 -26.60 -3.93 28.86
C GLY A 164 -26.74 -4.63 27.53
N GLU A 165 -27.98 -4.99 27.13
CA GLU A 165 -28.28 -5.61 25.84
C GLU A 165 -28.00 -4.63 24.68
N TYR A 166 -28.49 -3.39 24.78
CA TYR A 166 -28.23 -2.36 23.77
C TYR A 166 -26.73 -2.12 23.55
N LEU A 167 -25.96 -1.93 24.62
CA LEU A 167 -24.51 -1.73 24.53
C LEU A 167 -23.80 -2.97 23.96
N THR A 168 -24.24 -4.17 24.35
CA THR A 168 -23.66 -5.42 23.85
C THR A 168 -23.86 -5.54 22.34
N THR A 169 -25.07 -5.29 21.84
CA THR A 169 -25.36 -5.29 20.40
C THR A 169 -24.52 -4.26 19.65
N LYS A 170 -24.45 -3.02 20.12
CA LYS A 170 -23.63 -1.96 19.52
C LYS A 170 -22.14 -2.35 19.44
N ILE A 171 -21.59 -2.96 20.49
CA ILE A 171 -20.17 -3.31 20.57
C ILE A 171 -19.84 -4.57 19.78
N MET A 172 -20.67 -5.63 19.92
CA MET A 172 -20.34 -6.93 19.38
C MET A 172 -20.78 -7.10 17.92
N GLU A 173 -21.99 -6.66 17.59
CA GLU A 173 -22.59 -6.85 16.28
C GLU A 173 -22.30 -5.68 15.31
N GLU A 174 -22.46 -4.45 15.80
CA GLU A 174 -22.21 -3.26 14.95
C GLU A 174 -20.74 -2.81 14.98
N GLY A 175 -19.93 -3.28 15.91
CA GLY A 175 -18.52 -2.90 16.04
C GLY A 175 -18.31 -1.42 16.41
N VAL A 176 -19.28 -0.79 17.05
CA VAL A 176 -19.25 0.62 17.43
C VAL A 176 -18.72 0.76 18.86
N GLY A 177 -17.69 1.59 19.06
CA GLY A 177 -17.14 1.91 20.38
C GLY A 177 -17.33 3.37 20.74
N GLN A 178 -16.84 4.27 19.91
CA GLN A 178 -16.71 5.70 20.24
C GLN A 178 -17.98 6.53 20.05
N THR A 179 -18.89 6.10 19.21
CA THR A 179 -20.07 6.89 18.77
C THR A 179 -21.39 6.28 19.24
N ILE A 180 -21.37 5.45 20.31
CA ILE A 180 -22.60 4.91 20.88
C ILE A 180 -23.40 6.05 21.51
N ALA A 181 -24.56 6.34 20.91
CA ALA A 181 -25.47 7.38 21.43
C ALA A 181 -26.44 6.82 22.47
N CYS A 182 -27.15 7.69 23.16
CA CYS A 182 -28.26 7.35 24.04
C CYS A 182 -29.31 6.50 23.28
N ALA A 183 -29.87 5.49 23.92
CA ALA A 183 -30.89 4.62 23.33
C ALA A 183 -32.24 5.31 23.08
N ALA A 184 -32.47 6.52 23.58
CA ALA A 184 -33.70 7.28 23.36
C ALA A 184 -33.79 7.79 21.93
N HIS A 185 -34.99 7.72 21.36
CA HIS A 185 -35.24 8.21 20.01
C HIS A 185 -34.94 9.72 19.89
N GLY A 186 -34.11 10.09 18.91
CA GLY A 186 -33.73 11.48 18.66
C GLY A 186 -32.74 12.08 19.67
N CYS A 187 -32.12 11.25 20.53
CA CYS A 187 -31.06 11.68 21.42
C CYS A 187 -29.71 11.24 20.88
N ASP A 188 -28.84 12.19 20.58
CA ASP A 188 -27.49 11.97 19.99
C ASP A 188 -26.35 12.06 21.00
N ILE A 189 -26.68 12.28 22.30
CA ILE A 189 -25.69 12.35 23.38
C ILE A 189 -24.94 11.01 23.50
N LEU A 190 -23.61 11.06 23.47
CA LEU A 190 -22.76 9.89 23.53
C LEU A 190 -22.71 9.26 24.92
N VAL A 191 -22.64 7.93 24.95
CA VAL A 191 -22.45 7.15 26.18
C VAL A 191 -20.98 7.23 26.57
N ASP A 192 -20.72 7.61 27.82
CA ASP A 192 -19.38 7.68 28.36
C ASP A 192 -18.82 6.30 28.74
N ASP A 193 -17.49 6.21 28.78
CA ASP A 193 -16.76 4.94 29.05
C ASP A 193 -17.10 4.34 30.41
N ALA A 194 -17.27 5.20 31.43
CA ALA A 194 -17.59 4.73 32.79
C ALA A 194 -18.98 4.08 32.81
N THR A 195 -19.92 4.62 32.08
CA THR A 195 -21.26 4.06 31.94
C THR A 195 -21.23 2.73 31.19
N VAL A 196 -20.47 2.61 30.09
CA VAL A 196 -20.29 1.33 29.37
C VAL A 196 -19.68 0.28 30.30
N MET A 197 -18.57 0.60 30.99
CA MET A 197 -17.86 -0.33 31.86
C MET A 197 -18.69 -0.77 33.08
N ARG A 198 -19.62 0.07 33.53
CA ARG A 198 -20.56 -0.23 34.62
C ARG A 198 -21.71 -1.11 34.17
N LEU A 199 -22.29 -0.86 33.01
CA LEU A 199 -23.54 -1.49 32.56
C LEU A 199 -23.31 -2.82 31.80
N VAL A 200 -22.23 -2.93 31.07
CA VAL A 200 -21.83 -4.19 30.43
C VAL A 200 -21.26 -5.15 31.50
N ARG A 201 -21.84 -6.35 31.59
CA ARG A 201 -21.41 -7.35 32.60
C ARG A 201 -20.37 -8.31 32.02
N ASP A 202 -20.50 -8.66 30.73
CA ASP A 202 -19.62 -9.61 30.08
C ASP A 202 -18.21 -9.02 29.87
N SER A 203 -17.19 -9.71 30.36
CA SER A 203 -15.78 -9.33 30.21
C SER A 203 -15.30 -9.36 28.76
N LYS A 204 -15.84 -10.25 27.92
CA LYS A 204 -15.51 -10.28 26.49
C LYS A 204 -15.98 -9.02 25.76
N VAL A 205 -17.19 -8.56 26.09
CA VAL A 205 -17.75 -7.32 25.53
C VAL A 205 -16.94 -6.10 26.00
N LYS A 206 -16.54 -6.07 27.27
CA LYS A 206 -15.66 -5.01 27.80
C LYS A 206 -14.31 -4.97 27.10
N LEU A 207 -13.70 -6.12 26.90
CA LEU A 207 -12.43 -6.24 26.18
C LEU A 207 -12.56 -5.77 24.72
N LYS A 208 -13.64 -6.19 24.04
CA LYS A 208 -13.93 -5.73 22.68
C LYS A 208 -14.13 -4.23 22.62
N TYR A 209 -14.84 -3.65 23.58
CA TYR A 209 -15.03 -2.20 23.71
C TYR A 209 -13.69 -1.46 23.86
N GLN A 210 -12.84 -1.91 24.80
CA GLN A 210 -11.51 -1.33 25.00
C GLN A 210 -10.66 -1.42 23.72
N HIS A 211 -10.70 -2.55 23.00
CA HIS A 211 -10.02 -2.70 21.74
C HIS A 211 -10.53 -1.69 20.68
N LEU A 212 -11.85 -1.51 20.57
CA LEU A 212 -12.45 -0.54 19.65
C LEU A 212 -12.03 0.90 19.97
N ILE A 213 -11.97 1.27 21.24
CA ILE A 213 -11.50 2.58 21.68
C ILE A 213 -10.02 2.79 21.34
N THR A 214 -9.17 1.80 21.64
CA THR A 214 -7.72 1.87 21.34
C THR A 214 -7.47 1.93 19.84
N ASN A 215 -8.21 1.13 19.07
CA ASN A 215 -8.11 1.14 17.62
C ASN A 215 -8.46 2.52 17.03
N SER A 216 -9.57 3.08 17.48
CA SER A 216 -10.00 4.41 17.04
C SER A 216 -9.01 5.51 17.48
N PHE A 217 -8.36 5.37 18.64
CA PHE A 217 -7.29 6.30 19.05
C PHE A 217 -6.14 6.33 18.04
N VAL A 218 -5.65 5.16 17.62
CA VAL A 218 -4.56 5.06 16.65
C VAL A 218 -5.01 5.53 15.27
N GLU A 219 -6.21 5.15 14.81
CA GLU A 219 -6.73 5.52 13.48
C GLU A 219 -7.03 7.02 13.34
N CYS A 220 -7.53 7.63 14.41
CA CYS A 220 -7.86 9.06 14.41
C CYS A 220 -6.64 9.96 14.64
N ASN A 221 -5.58 9.46 15.28
CA ASN A 221 -4.40 10.24 15.59
C ASN A 221 -3.41 10.20 14.43
N ARG A 222 -3.22 11.34 13.76
CA ARG A 222 -2.31 11.44 12.60
C ARG A 222 -0.85 11.05 12.88
N LEU A 223 -0.42 11.12 14.15
CA LEU A 223 0.95 10.79 14.57
C LEU A 223 1.13 9.31 14.95
N LEU A 224 0.05 8.53 14.87
CA LEU A 224 0.06 7.10 15.15
C LEU A 224 -0.38 6.31 13.92
N ARG A 225 0.18 5.12 13.74
CA ARG A 225 -0.24 4.18 12.71
C ARG A 225 0.02 2.75 13.14
N TRP A 226 -0.96 1.88 12.94
CA TRP A 226 -0.78 0.44 13.11
C TRP A 226 0.23 -0.13 12.14
N CYS A 227 1.02 -1.09 12.60
CA CYS A 227 1.84 -1.91 11.71
C CYS A 227 0.93 -2.72 10.79
N PRO A 228 1.10 -2.66 9.45
CA PRO A 228 0.24 -3.39 8.50
C PRO A 228 0.55 -4.87 8.40
N SER A 229 1.57 -5.37 9.10
CA SER A 229 1.93 -6.80 9.12
C SER A 229 0.80 -7.63 9.75
N PRO A 230 0.40 -8.76 9.14
CA PRO A 230 -0.57 -9.65 9.74
C PRO A 230 -0.18 -10.04 11.18
N ASP A 231 -1.17 -10.12 12.06
CA ASP A 231 -1.02 -10.51 13.47
C ASP A 231 -0.08 -9.62 14.32
N CYS A 232 0.33 -8.45 13.81
CA CYS A 232 1.11 -7.48 14.56
C CYS A 232 0.21 -6.45 15.23
N ASN A 233 0.25 -6.37 16.57
CA ASN A 233 -0.54 -5.45 17.37
C ASN A 233 0.26 -4.22 17.87
N ASN A 234 1.38 -3.90 17.22
CA ASN A 234 2.16 -2.72 17.53
C ASN A 234 1.74 -1.53 16.67
N ALA A 235 1.83 -0.34 17.23
CA ALA A 235 1.70 0.91 16.45
C ALA A 235 3.03 1.67 16.43
N ILE A 236 3.20 2.48 15.41
CA ILE A 236 4.32 3.40 15.27
C ILE A 236 3.84 4.80 15.64
N LYS A 237 4.59 5.48 16.48
CA LYS A 237 4.41 6.89 16.84
C LYS A 237 5.53 7.72 16.26
N VAL A 238 5.19 8.82 15.61
CA VAL A 238 6.13 9.78 15.02
C VAL A 238 5.91 11.19 15.58
N GLN A 239 6.88 12.07 15.39
CA GLN A 239 6.74 13.47 15.78
C GLN A 239 6.01 14.31 14.71
N TYR A 240 6.18 13.96 13.45
CA TYR A 240 5.51 14.60 12.29
C TYR A 240 5.27 13.57 11.19
N VAL A 241 4.28 13.84 10.34
CA VAL A 241 3.90 12.92 9.25
C VAL A 241 4.73 13.20 8.02
N GLU A 242 5.50 12.20 7.61
CA GLU A 242 6.29 12.24 6.37
C GLU A 242 6.27 10.86 5.68
N ALA A 243 6.52 10.85 4.38
CA ALA A 243 6.68 9.61 3.60
C ALA A 243 8.09 9.03 3.82
N ARG A 244 8.32 8.47 5.00
CA ARG A 244 9.59 7.86 5.42
C ARG A 244 9.39 6.39 5.81
N PRO A 245 10.42 5.56 5.68
CA PRO A 245 10.37 4.17 6.13
C PRO A 245 10.38 4.11 7.65
N VAL A 246 9.51 3.29 8.21
CA VAL A 246 9.50 2.95 9.63
C VAL A 246 9.51 1.44 9.79
N THR A 247 10.31 0.94 10.73
CA THR A 247 10.47 -0.49 10.96
C THR A 247 9.88 -0.88 12.31
N CYS A 248 8.91 -1.78 12.28
CA CYS A 248 8.27 -2.32 13.48
C CYS A 248 9.16 -3.35 14.21
N LYS A 249 8.85 -3.63 15.49
CA LYS A 249 9.47 -4.73 16.27
C LYS A 249 9.32 -6.10 15.59
N CYS A 250 8.29 -6.31 14.74
CA CYS A 250 8.11 -7.52 13.93
C CYS A 250 8.99 -7.54 12.66
N THR A 251 9.92 -6.61 12.52
CA THR A 251 10.84 -6.42 11.36
C THR A 251 10.18 -5.92 10.08
N HIS A 252 8.86 -5.73 10.05
CA HIS A 252 8.17 -5.20 8.89
C HIS A 252 8.46 -3.70 8.71
N THR A 253 8.91 -3.33 7.51
CA THR A 253 9.21 -1.93 7.13
C THR A 253 8.17 -1.40 6.16
N PHE A 254 7.57 -0.27 6.48
CA PHE A 254 6.51 0.34 5.70
C PHE A 254 6.60 1.87 5.67
N CYS A 255 5.88 2.50 4.76
CA CYS A 255 5.80 3.96 4.67
C CYS A 255 4.83 4.50 5.72
N PHE A 256 5.31 5.37 6.61
CA PHE A 256 4.43 5.94 7.64
C PHE A 256 3.27 6.74 7.06
N ALA A 257 3.49 7.52 6.01
CA ALA A 257 2.47 8.41 5.45
C ALA A 257 1.28 7.67 4.80
N CYS A 258 1.50 6.54 4.11
CA CYS A 258 0.43 5.82 3.42
C CYS A 258 0.08 4.45 4.02
N GLY A 259 0.98 3.83 4.82
CA GLY A 259 0.77 2.51 5.41
C GLY A 259 1.13 1.33 4.49
N GLU A 260 1.46 1.59 3.23
CA GLU A 260 1.91 0.57 2.29
C GLU A 260 3.35 0.13 2.60
N ASN A 261 3.76 -1.03 2.10
CA ASN A 261 5.16 -1.45 2.15
C ASN A 261 6.07 -0.31 1.67
N TRP A 262 7.27 -0.21 2.22
CA TRP A 262 8.22 0.81 1.79
C TRP A 262 8.43 0.75 0.27
N HIS A 263 8.20 1.86 -0.41
CA HIS A 263 7.98 1.92 -1.85
C HIS A 263 8.88 2.93 -2.57
N ASP A 264 10.09 3.15 -2.03
CA ASP A 264 11.08 3.98 -2.71
C ASP A 264 11.44 3.36 -4.10
N PRO A 265 11.45 4.16 -5.18
CA PRO A 265 11.42 5.64 -5.24
C PRO A 265 10.05 6.28 -5.52
N VAL A 266 8.96 5.53 -5.49
CA VAL A 266 7.63 6.01 -5.89
C VAL A 266 6.98 6.89 -4.81
N LYS A 267 6.45 8.06 -5.19
CA LYS A 267 5.65 8.89 -4.28
C LYS A 267 4.30 8.21 -3.94
N CYS A 268 3.82 8.36 -2.70
CA CYS A 268 2.59 7.72 -2.20
C CYS A 268 1.36 7.91 -3.12
N HIS A 269 1.21 9.08 -3.73
CA HIS A 269 0.06 9.35 -4.60
C HIS A 269 0.10 8.56 -5.92
N LEU A 270 1.31 8.34 -6.49
CA LEU A 270 1.50 7.53 -7.69
C LEU A 270 1.27 6.04 -7.38
N LEU A 271 1.79 5.56 -6.23
CA LEU A 271 1.55 4.19 -5.80
C LEU A 271 0.05 3.91 -5.61
N ARG A 272 -0.70 4.83 -4.98
CA ARG A 272 -2.16 4.70 -4.84
C ARG A 272 -2.88 4.64 -6.20
N LYS A 273 -2.49 5.50 -7.16
CA LYS A 273 -3.03 5.44 -8.53
C LYS A 273 -2.71 4.10 -9.19
N TRP A 274 -1.51 3.57 -8.97
CA TRP A 274 -1.07 2.27 -9.51
C TRP A 274 -1.86 1.11 -8.94
N ILE A 275 -1.97 1.00 -7.62
CA ILE A 275 -2.73 -0.07 -6.94
C ILE A 275 -4.18 -0.05 -7.43
N LYS A 276 -4.81 1.13 -7.43
CA LYS A 276 -6.18 1.27 -7.95
C LYS A 276 -6.31 0.80 -9.41
N LYS A 277 -5.30 1.11 -10.23
CA LYS A 277 -5.31 0.69 -11.65
C LYS A 277 -5.14 -0.82 -11.80
N CYS A 278 -4.33 -1.46 -10.94
CA CYS A 278 -4.16 -2.91 -10.93
C CYS A 278 -5.43 -3.64 -10.43
N ASP A 279 -6.17 -3.04 -9.49
CA ASP A 279 -7.42 -3.59 -8.95
C ASP A 279 -8.63 -3.35 -9.88
N ASP A 280 -8.50 -2.45 -10.85
CA ASP A 280 -9.56 -2.13 -11.81
C ASP A 280 -9.59 -3.16 -12.95
N ASP A 281 -10.55 -4.09 -12.90
CA ASP A 281 -10.77 -5.13 -13.92
C ASP A 281 -11.09 -4.57 -15.32
N SER A 282 -11.36 -3.26 -15.46
CA SER A 282 -11.69 -2.62 -16.73
C SER A 282 -10.56 -2.74 -17.74
N GLU A 283 -9.30 -2.62 -17.32
CA GLU A 283 -8.12 -2.76 -18.19
C GLU A 283 -7.95 -4.21 -18.66
N THR A 284 -8.19 -5.18 -17.79
CA THR A 284 -8.16 -6.61 -18.13
C THR A 284 -9.29 -6.94 -19.12
N SER A 285 -10.50 -6.42 -18.89
CA SER A 285 -11.65 -6.54 -19.81
C SER A 285 -11.35 -5.90 -21.17
N ASN A 286 -10.76 -4.72 -21.18
CA ASN A 286 -10.36 -4.02 -22.41
C ASN A 286 -9.29 -4.80 -23.17
N TRP A 287 -8.32 -5.40 -22.46
CA TRP A 287 -7.30 -6.24 -23.08
C TRP A 287 -7.90 -7.50 -23.70
N ILE A 288 -8.77 -8.20 -22.98
CA ILE A 288 -9.49 -9.37 -23.47
C ILE A 288 -10.27 -8.99 -24.74
N ALA A 289 -11.05 -7.91 -24.70
CA ALA A 289 -11.84 -7.45 -25.83
C ALA A 289 -10.98 -7.04 -27.05
N ALA A 290 -9.78 -6.46 -26.82
CA ALA A 290 -8.90 -5.98 -27.88
C ALA A 290 -8.03 -7.09 -28.51
N ASN A 291 -7.60 -8.10 -27.71
CA ASN A 291 -6.59 -9.08 -28.11
C ASN A 291 -7.13 -10.50 -28.26
N THR A 292 -8.35 -10.74 -27.80
CA THR A 292 -8.96 -12.09 -27.87
C THR A 292 -10.25 -12.07 -28.66
N LYS A 293 -10.63 -13.23 -29.16
CA LYS A 293 -11.97 -13.49 -29.73
C LYS A 293 -12.55 -14.72 -29.07
N GLU A 294 -13.81 -14.66 -28.77
CA GLU A 294 -14.51 -15.83 -28.26
C GLU A 294 -14.67 -16.91 -29.33
N CYS A 295 -14.44 -18.14 -28.94
CA CYS A 295 -14.76 -19.29 -29.78
C CYS A 295 -16.28 -19.29 -30.05
N PRO A 296 -16.73 -19.27 -31.31
CA PRO A 296 -18.17 -19.20 -31.64
C PRO A 296 -18.96 -20.42 -31.15
N LYS A 297 -18.29 -21.46 -30.71
CA LYS A 297 -18.90 -22.72 -30.28
C LYS A 297 -18.91 -22.97 -28.79
N CYS A 298 -17.88 -22.60 -28.08
CA CYS A 298 -17.73 -22.85 -26.63
C CYS A 298 -17.52 -21.58 -25.80
N ASN A 299 -17.53 -20.40 -26.43
CA ASN A 299 -17.33 -19.08 -25.82
C ASN A 299 -16.04 -18.92 -24.99
N VAL A 300 -15.08 -19.84 -25.16
CA VAL A 300 -13.76 -19.68 -24.57
C VAL A 300 -12.99 -18.62 -25.32
N THR A 301 -12.39 -17.70 -24.58
CA THR A 301 -11.58 -16.63 -25.10
C THR A 301 -10.27 -17.17 -25.70
N ILE A 302 -9.98 -16.82 -26.95
CA ILE A 302 -8.81 -17.29 -27.70
C ILE A 302 -7.92 -16.07 -27.97
N GLU A 303 -6.69 -16.10 -27.48
CA GLU A 303 -5.65 -15.13 -27.78
C GLU A 303 -4.90 -15.55 -29.06
N LYS A 304 -4.57 -14.57 -29.91
CA LYS A 304 -3.75 -14.77 -31.08
C LYS A 304 -2.37 -14.11 -30.88
N ASP A 305 -1.38 -14.92 -30.69
CA ASP A 305 0.03 -14.48 -30.57
C ASP A 305 0.72 -14.51 -31.94
N GLY A 306 0.39 -13.53 -32.79
CA GLY A 306 0.96 -13.40 -34.16
C GLY A 306 0.50 -14.48 -35.17
N GLY A 307 1.12 -14.55 -36.33
CA GLY A 307 0.88 -15.59 -37.35
C GLY A 307 -0.33 -15.37 -38.28
N CYS A 308 -0.68 -16.40 -39.07
CA CYS A 308 -1.77 -16.38 -40.05
C CYS A 308 -3.15 -16.13 -39.41
N ASN A 309 -4.02 -15.41 -40.12
CA ASN A 309 -5.40 -15.16 -39.67
C ASN A 309 -6.29 -16.42 -39.73
N HIS A 310 -5.81 -17.50 -40.31
CA HIS A 310 -6.52 -18.76 -40.35
C HIS A 310 -6.11 -19.60 -39.13
N MET A 311 -6.98 -19.67 -38.11
CA MET A 311 -6.78 -20.50 -36.91
C MET A 311 -7.68 -21.72 -37.01
N VAL A 312 -7.09 -22.92 -36.99
CA VAL A 312 -7.82 -24.17 -36.87
C VAL A 312 -7.86 -24.51 -35.38
N TYR A 313 -9.04 -24.32 -34.75
CA TYR A 313 -9.25 -24.63 -33.35
C TYR A 313 -9.93 -25.99 -33.22
N ASN A 314 -9.25 -26.93 -32.56
CA ASN A 314 -9.77 -28.28 -32.38
C ASN A 314 -10.71 -28.32 -31.14
N CYS A 315 -11.83 -27.63 -31.24
CA CYS A 315 -12.89 -27.74 -30.27
C CYS A 315 -13.74 -28.97 -30.62
N ASN A 316 -13.78 -29.98 -29.78
CA ASN A 316 -14.57 -31.24 -29.98
C ASN A 316 -16.11 -31.03 -30.14
N ARG A 317 -16.55 -29.76 -30.26
CA ARG A 317 -17.92 -29.32 -30.48
C ARG A 317 -18.12 -28.52 -31.78
N TYR A 318 -17.15 -28.49 -32.68
CA TYR A 318 -17.25 -27.68 -33.88
C TYR A 318 -18.22 -28.27 -34.90
N ASP A 319 -19.20 -27.47 -35.30
CA ASP A 319 -20.14 -27.78 -36.39
C ASP A 319 -19.86 -26.81 -37.57
N GLU A 320 -19.47 -27.35 -38.70
CA GLU A 320 -18.95 -26.63 -39.87
C GLU A 320 -20.04 -25.77 -40.55
N GLU A 321 -21.32 -26.16 -40.42
CA GLU A 321 -22.46 -25.44 -40.96
C GLU A 321 -22.76 -24.11 -40.23
N GLU A 322 -22.62 -24.14 -38.89
CA GLU A 322 -22.85 -22.93 -38.06
C GLU A 322 -21.74 -21.86 -38.25
N ALA A 323 -20.48 -22.30 -38.48
CA ALA A 323 -19.36 -21.41 -38.78
C ALA A 323 -19.47 -20.81 -40.18
N LYS A 324 -20.07 -21.48 -41.11
CA LYS A 324 -20.37 -20.98 -42.47
C LYS A 324 -21.47 -19.93 -42.41
N ALA A 325 -22.57 -20.20 -41.66
CA ALA A 325 -23.66 -19.26 -41.46
C ALA A 325 -23.18 -17.95 -40.74
N ALA A 326 -22.28 -18.04 -39.78
CA ALA A 326 -21.68 -16.89 -39.09
C ALA A 326 -20.78 -16.07 -40.05
N ARG A 327 -19.99 -16.73 -40.92
CA ARG A 327 -19.16 -16.04 -41.92
C ARG A 327 -20.02 -15.31 -42.94
N ASP A 328 -21.08 -15.96 -43.47
CA ASP A 328 -22.02 -15.38 -44.41
C ASP A 328 -22.84 -14.22 -43.79
N ALA A 329 -23.10 -14.23 -42.48
CA ALA A 329 -23.72 -13.14 -41.76
C ALA A 329 -22.75 -11.95 -41.58
N GLN A 330 -21.47 -12.22 -41.30
CA GLN A 330 -20.41 -11.21 -41.18
C GLN A 330 -20.07 -10.56 -42.49
N GLU A 331 -20.01 -11.32 -43.61
CA GLU A 331 -19.83 -10.77 -44.96
C GLU A 331 -21.02 -9.91 -45.41
N ARG A 332 -22.27 -10.33 -45.09
CA ARG A 332 -23.47 -9.52 -45.33
C ARG A 332 -23.47 -8.23 -44.52
N SER A 333 -23.02 -8.26 -43.27
CA SER A 333 -22.89 -7.08 -42.41
C SER A 333 -21.81 -6.13 -42.94
N GLN A 334 -20.64 -6.65 -43.38
CA GLN A 334 -19.58 -5.84 -43.99
C GLN A 334 -19.98 -5.27 -45.35
N ALA A 335 -20.72 -6.02 -46.19
CA ALA A 335 -21.28 -5.53 -47.45
C ALA A 335 -22.38 -4.48 -47.26
N ALA A 336 -23.17 -4.58 -46.18
CA ALA A 336 -24.14 -3.55 -45.77
C ALA A 336 -23.44 -2.27 -45.30
N LEU A 337 -22.38 -2.38 -44.51
CA LEU A 337 -21.53 -1.27 -44.10
C LEU A 337 -20.83 -0.58 -45.26
N GLN A 338 -20.35 -1.34 -46.26
CA GLN A 338 -19.76 -0.78 -47.49
C GLN A 338 -20.77 -0.04 -48.38
N ARG A 339 -22.05 -0.43 -48.38
CA ARG A 339 -23.11 0.28 -49.11
C ARG A 339 -23.60 1.57 -48.44
N TYR A 340 -23.38 1.73 -47.13
CA TYR A 340 -23.71 2.93 -46.37
C TYR A 340 -22.62 4.01 -46.40
N ASN A 341 -21.39 3.67 -46.85
CA ASN A 341 -20.26 4.60 -46.96
C ASN A 341 -20.36 5.46 -48.22
N CYS A 342 -21.30 6.37 -48.25
CA CYS A 342 -21.40 7.38 -49.29
C CYS A 342 -21.51 8.77 -48.66
N ASN A 343 -20.58 9.16 -47.78
CA ASN A 343 -20.39 10.54 -47.41
C ASN A 343 -18.97 10.78 -46.81
N ARG A 344 -18.34 11.81 -47.31
CA ARG A 344 -16.99 12.28 -46.97
C ARG A 344 -16.76 12.55 -45.45
N TYR A 345 -17.85 12.66 -44.69
CA TYR A 345 -17.83 12.80 -43.23
C TYR A 345 -17.45 11.50 -42.52
N ASP A 346 -17.75 10.34 -43.09
CA ASP A 346 -17.52 9.03 -42.47
C ASP A 346 -16.03 8.61 -42.48
N GLU A 347 -15.23 9.13 -43.42
CA GLU A 347 -13.79 8.79 -43.46
C GLU A 347 -12.96 9.47 -42.37
N GLU A 348 -13.28 10.71 -42.02
CA GLU A 348 -12.60 11.43 -40.93
C GLU A 348 -12.98 10.84 -39.59
N GLU A 349 -14.25 10.50 -39.36
CA GLU A 349 -14.75 9.85 -38.18
C GLU A 349 -14.21 8.42 -38.02
N ALA A 350 -14.16 7.65 -39.09
CA ALA A 350 -13.55 6.33 -39.13
C ALA A 350 -12.02 6.37 -38.94
N LYS A 351 -11.36 7.43 -39.41
CA LYS A 351 -9.93 7.67 -39.16
C LYS A 351 -9.71 8.05 -37.68
N ALA A 352 -10.50 8.98 -37.13
CA ALA A 352 -10.42 9.38 -35.75
C ALA A 352 -10.71 8.21 -34.78
N ALA A 353 -11.64 7.33 -35.14
CA ALA A 353 -11.94 6.12 -34.36
C ALA A 353 -10.78 5.11 -34.43
N ARG A 354 -10.15 4.91 -35.62
CA ARG A 354 -8.95 4.07 -35.72
C ARG A 354 -7.76 4.64 -34.96
N ASP A 355 -7.52 5.94 -35.05
CA ASP A 355 -6.46 6.63 -34.28
C ASP A 355 -6.73 6.57 -32.77
N ALA A 356 -7.98 6.63 -32.34
CA ALA A 356 -8.38 6.46 -30.93
C ALA A 356 -8.16 5.01 -30.45
N GLN A 357 -8.52 4.03 -31.27
CA GLN A 357 -8.32 2.61 -30.98
C GLN A 357 -6.82 2.25 -30.91
N GLU A 358 -6.02 2.81 -31.82
CA GLU A 358 -4.57 2.61 -31.82
C GLU A 358 -3.91 3.23 -30.59
N ARG A 359 -4.32 4.43 -30.18
CA ARG A 359 -3.88 5.06 -28.94
C ARG A 359 -4.27 4.24 -27.71
N SER A 360 -5.50 3.75 -27.65
CA SER A 360 -5.98 2.88 -26.56
C SER A 360 -5.17 1.59 -26.46
N ARG A 361 -4.89 0.97 -27.61
CA ARG A 361 -4.06 -0.23 -27.70
C ARG A 361 -2.62 0.02 -27.25
N ALA A 362 -2.01 1.12 -27.66
CA ALA A 362 -0.66 1.50 -27.25
C ALA A 362 -0.60 1.79 -25.73
N ALA A 363 -1.60 2.49 -25.19
CA ALA A 363 -1.69 2.75 -23.76
C ALA A 363 -1.82 1.45 -22.93
N LEU A 364 -2.65 0.51 -23.41
CA LEU A 364 -2.81 -0.80 -22.78
C LEU A 364 -1.53 -1.64 -22.85
N GLN A 365 -0.84 -1.69 -24.02
CA GLN A 365 0.45 -2.38 -24.15
C GLN A 365 1.50 -1.80 -23.20
N ARG A 366 1.54 -0.47 -23.06
CA ARG A 366 2.41 0.20 -22.08
C ARG A 366 2.07 -0.26 -20.66
N TYR A 367 0.81 -0.24 -20.27
CA TYR A 367 0.39 -0.68 -18.93
C TYR A 367 0.79 -2.14 -18.67
N LEU A 368 0.48 -3.04 -19.58
CA LEU A 368 0.80 -4.47 -19.43
C LEU A 368 2.31 -4.72 -19.32
N PHE A 369 3.12 -3.97 -20.07
CA PHE A 369 4.58 -4.08 -19.99
C PHE A 369 5.10 -3.79 -18.57
N TYR A 370 4.64 -2.70 -17.94
CA TYR A 370 5.06 -2.32 -16.59
C TYR A 370 4.38 -3.18 -15.52
N CYS A 371 3.12 -3.52 -15.71
CA CYS A 371 2.35 -4.36 -14.78
C CYS A 371 2.94 -5.76 -14.66
N ASN A 372 3.28 -6.41 -15.77
CA ASN A 372 3.89 -7.72 -15.76
C ASN A 372 5.23 -7.73 -15.00
N ARG A 373 6.07 -6.72 -15.21
CA ARG A 373 7.35 -6.60 -14.49
C ARG A 373 7.16 -6.37 -13.00
N TYR A 374 6.27 -5.46 -12.63
CA TYR A 374 5.87 -5.23 -11.24
C TYR A 374 5.39 -6.52 -10.57
N MET A 375 4.48 -7.24 -11.24
CA MET A 375 3.92 -8.50 -10.71
C MET A 375 4.96 -9.61 -10.62
N ASN A 376 5.88 -9.72 -11.58
CA ASN A 376 6.96 -10.72 -11.55
C ASN A 376 7.88 -10.51 -10.34
N HIS A 377 8.33 -9.28 -10.08
CA HIS A 377 9.14 -8.99 -8.90
C HIS A 377 8.36 -9.18 -7.60
N MET A 378 7.09 -8.79 -7.55
CA MET A 378 6.21 -9.03 -6.40
C MET A 378 6.04 -10.53 -6.11
N GLN A 379 5.86 -11.35 -7.15
CA GLN A 379 5.74 -12.80 -7.00
C GLN A 379 7.06 -13.42 -6.54
N SER A 380 8.19 -12.97 -7.07
CA SER A 380 9.52 -13.43 -6.64
C SER A 380 9.76 -13.14 -5.16
N LEU A 381 9.36 -11.96 -4.67
CA LEU A 381 9.43 -11.62 -3.24
C LEU A 381 8.55 -12.52 -2.35
N LYS A 382 7.39 -12.98 -2.84
CA LYS A 382 6.56 -13.96 -2.09
C LYS A 382 7.24 -15.30 -1.86
N PHE A 383 8.19 -15.68 -2.70
CA PHE A 383 8.97 -16.90 -2.55
C PHE A 383 10.29 -16.73 -1.78
N GLU A 384 10.55 -15.54 -1.27
CA GLU A 384 11.77 -15.20 -0.52
C GLU A 384 12.06 -16.20 0.61
N HIS A 385 11.02 -16.60 1.37
CA HIS A 385 11.19 -17.57 2.45
C HIS A 385 11.73 -18.93 1.97
N LYS A 386 11.38 -19.36 0.75
CA LYS A 386 11.91 -20.61 0.15
C LYS A 386 13.37 -20.45 -0.24
N LEU A 387 13.72 -19.27 -0.77
CA LEU A 387 15.11 -18.95 -1.09
C LEU A 387 15.98 -18.91 0.16
N TYR A 388 15.52 -18.31 1.26
CA TYR A 388 16.22 -18.32 2.54
C TYR A 388 16.41 -19.73 3.08
N ALA A 389 15.38 -20.60 2.99
CA ALA A 389 15.49 -22.00 3.41
C ALA A 389 16.55 -22.76 2.59
N SER A 390 16.51 -22.67 1.26
CA SER A 390 17.49 -23.31 0.37
C SER A 390 18.90 -22.79 0.62
N VAL A 391 19.07 -21.48 0.79
CA VAL A 391 20.39 -20.89 1.07
C VAL A 391 20.91 -21.33 2.44
N LYS A 392 20.03 -21.48 3.44
CA LYS A 392 20.41 -22.00 4.74
C LYS A 392 20.93 -23.44 4.65
N GLU A 393 20.28 -24.31 3.90
CA GLU A 393 20.77 -25.68 3.62
C GLU A 393 22.15 -25.65 2.95
N LYS A 394 22.35 -24.79 1.95
CA LYS A 394 23.66 -24.60 1.30
C LYS A 394 24.73 -24.10 2.28
N MET A 395 24.39 -23.21 3.19
CA MET A 395 25.31 -22.72 4.24
C MET A 395 25.71 -23.86 5.20
N GLU A 396 24.79 -24.75 5.58
CA GLU A 396 25.05 -25.92 6.42
C GLU A 396 25.95 -26.94 5.69
N GLU A 397 25.72 -27.19 4.41
CA GLU A 397 26.54 -28.04 3.56
C GLU A 397 27.97 -27.50 3.44
N MET A 398 28.14 -26.19 3.18
CA MET A 398 29.47 -25.56 3.13
C MET A 398 30.23 -25.66 4.45
N GLN A 399 29.54 -25.57 5.59
CA GLN A 399 30.17 -25.75 6.90
C GLN A 399 30.65 -27.21 7.11
N GLN A 400 29.95 -28.20 6.59
CA GLN A 400 30.40 -29.60 6.59
C GLN A 400 31.70 -29.80 5.76
N HIS A 401 31.96 -28.93 4.77
CA HIS A 401 33.15 -28.89 3.93
C HIS A 401 34.27 -27.96 4.46
N ASN A 402 34.39 -27.82 5.79
CA ASN A 402 35.42 -27.06 6.50
C ASN A 402 35.36 -25.53 6.39
N MET A 403 34.25 -24.94 5.97
CA MET A 403 34.06 -23.49 6.07
C MET A 403 33.54 -23.08 7.44
N SER A 404 34.07 -22.00 7.98
CA SER A 404 33.57 -21.44 9.23
C SER A 404 32.19 -20.78 9.05
N TRP A 405 31.45 -20.67 10.16
CA TRP A 405 30.13 -19.97 10.15
C TRP A 405 30.24 -18.54 9.59
N ILE A 406 31.31 -17.80 9.90
CA ILE A 406 31.56 -16.45 9.40
C ILE A 406 31.74 -16.44 7.87
N GLU A 407 32.45 -17.45 7.35
CA GLU A 407 32.76 -17.53 5.93
C GLU A 407 31.56 -17.79 5.04
N VAL A 408 30.51 -18.44 5.54
CA VAL A 408 29.28 -18.71 4.77
C VAL A 408 28.24 -17.58 4.84
N GLN A 409 28.43 -16.56 5.69
CA GLN A 409 27.49 -15.45 5.85
C GLN A 409 27.30 -14.59 4.58
N PHE A 410 28.20 -14.66 3.61
CA PHE A 410 28.05 -13.98 2.34
C PHE A 410 26.82 -14.42 1.57
N LEU A 411 26.39 -15.68 1.70
CA LEU A 411 25.16 -16.19 1.05
C LEU A 411 23.93 -15.52 1.62
N LYS A 412 23.82 -15.39 2.94
CA LYS A 412 22.72 -14.67 3.58
C LYS A 412 22.67 -13.22 3.11
N LYS A 413 23.83 -12.54 3.12
CA LYS A 413 23.93 -11.15 2.65
C LYS A 413 23.55 -11.02 1.18
N ALA A 414 23.88 -11.99 0.34
CA ALA A 414 23.51 -12.00 -1.06
C ALA A 414 21.99 -12.12 -1.26
N VAL A 415 21.31 -12.95 -0.46
CA VAL A 415 19.82 -13.03 -0.48
C VAL A 415 19.20 -11.72 -0.02
N ASP A 416 19.70 -11.12 1.08
CA ASP A 416 19.19 -9.85 1.58
C ASP A 416 19.28 -8.75 0.50
N ILE A 417 20.41 -8.66 -0.21
CA ILE A 417 20.60 -7.70 -1.30
C ILE A 417 19.71 -8.03 -2.51
N LEU A 418 19.58 -9.32 -2.86
CA LEU A 418 18.69 -9.76 -3.94
C LEU A 418 17.24 -9.31 -3.69
N CYS A 419 16.73 -9.52 -2.47
CA CYS A 419 15.39 -9.12 -2.07
C CYS A 419 15.20 -7.59 -2.11
N GLN A 420 16.20 -6.84 -1.63
CA GLN A 420 16.17 -5.37 -1.72
C GLN A 420 16.19 -4.88 -3.16
N CYS A 421 16.98 -5.48 -4.05
CA CYS A 421 17.00 -5.14 -5.47
C CYS A 421 15.67 -5.44 -6.14
N ARG A 422 15.06 -6.59 -5.88
CA ARG A 422 13.73 -6.96 -6.41
C ARG A 422 12.64 -6.00 -5.92
N GLN A 423 12.68 -5.62 -4.64
CA GLN A 423 11.75 -4.63 -4.09
C GLN A 423 11.93 -3.26 -4.76
N THR A 424 13.16 -2.79 -4.91
CA THR A 424 13.45 -1.53 -5.61
C THR A 424 12.98 -1.61 -7.06
N LEU A 425 13.32 -2.65 -7.81
CA LEU A 425 12.91 -2.84 -9.20
C LEU A 425 11.39 -2.82 -9.35
N MET A 426 10.67 -3.52 -8.48
CA MET A 426 9.21 -3.53 -8.48
C MET A 426 8.65 -2.10 -8.49
N TYR A 427 9.12 -1.23 -7.60
CA TYR A 427 8.63 0.14 -7.54
C TYR A 427 9.20 1.06 -8.62
N THR A 428 10.41 0.79 -9.12
CA THR A 428 10.94 1.55 -10.27
C THR A 428 10.12 1.35 -11.55
N TYR A 429 9.46 0.20 -11.74
CA TYR A 429 8.52 -0.01 -12.84
C TYR A 429 7.23 0.81 -12.68
N VAL A 430 6.75 0.98 -11.46
CA VAL A 430 5.63 1.90 -11.16
C VAL A 430 6.03 3.34 -11.46
N PHE A 431 7.23 3.75 -11.04
CA PHE A 431 7.77 5.08 -11.30
C PHE A 431 7.89 5.35 -12.81
N ALA A 432 8.52 4.43 -13.57
CA ALA A 432 8.70 4.54 -15.01
C ALA A 432 7.38 4.63 -15.79
N TYR A 433 6.33 3.95 -15.32
CA TYR A 433 5.01 4.00 -15.96
C TYR A 433 4.45 5.41 -16.05
N TYR A 434 4.65 6.22 -15.00
CA TYR A 434 4.14 7.61 -14.94
C TYR A 434 5.08 8.63 -15.54
N LEU A 435 6.33 8.28 -15.86
CA LEU A 435 7.28 9.23 -16.44
C LEU A 435 6.98 9.57 -17.90
N ARG A 436 7.13 10.84 -18.24
CA ARG A 436 7.31 11.31 -19.62
C ARG A 436 8.74 11.05 -20.07
N LYS A 437 8.89 10.78 -21.36
CA LYS A 437 10.21 10.53 -21.95
C LYS A 437 11.01 11.82 -22.07
N ASN A 438 12.14 11.89 -21.37
CA ASN A 438 13.15 12.94 -21.48
C ASN A 438 14.56 12.33 -21.31
N ASN A 439 15.62 13.10 -21.38
CA ASN A 439 16.98 12.58 -21.27
C ASN A 439 17.23 11.86 -19.94
N GLN A 440 16.70 12.40 -18.82
CA GLN A 440 16.88 11.81 -17.51
C GLN A 440 16.11 10.50 -17.37
N SER A 441 14.91 10.40 -17.96
CA SER A 441 14.16 9.15 -17.96
C SER A 441 14.85 8.05 -18.77
N VAL A 442 15.58 8.39 -19.84
CA VAL A 442 16.38 7.42 -20.61
C VAL A 442 17.55 6.90 -19.76
N ILE A 443 18.28 7.78 -19.06
CA ILE A 443 19.36 7.39 -18.15
C ILE A 443 18.80 6.50 -17.02
N PHE A 444 17.64 6.85 -16.50
CA PHE A 444 16.97 6.05 -15.48
C PHE A 444 16.61 4.65 -15.99
N GLU A 445 16.02 4.54 -17.19
CA GLU A 445 15.66 3.25 -17.81
C GLU A 445 16.89 2.38 -18.07
N GLU A 446 18.02 2.96 -18.48
CA GLU A 446 19.29 2.24 -18.64
C GLU A 446 19.84 1.72 -17.31
N ASN A 447 19.83 2.54 -16.26
CA ASN A 447 20.25 2.14 -14.93
C ASN A 447 19.30 1.05 -14.35
N GLN A 448 18.00 1.14 -14.60
CA GLN A 448 17.02 0.14 -14.22
C GLN A 448 17.29 -1.21 -14.90
N LYS A 449 17.55 -1.20 -16.22
CA LYS A 449 17.86 -2.40 -16.99
C LYS A 449 19.14 -3.07 -16.54
N ASP A 450 20.18 -2.27 -16.21
CA ASP A 450 21.43 -2.80 -15.69
C ASP A 450 21.23 -3.45 -14.31
N LEU A 451 20.49 -2.80 -13.41
CA LEU A 451 20.15 -3.38 -12.12
C LEU A 451 19.33 -4.67 -12.26
N GLU A 452 18.33 -4.70 -13.17
CA GLU A 452 17.54 -5.90 -13.46
C GLU A 452 18.43 -7.06 -13.89
N SER A 453 19.29 -6.84 -14.90
CA SER A 453 20.22 -7.86 -15.40
C SER A 453 21.19 -8.36 -14.32
N ALA A 454 21.70 -7.45 -13.49
CA ALA A 454 22.57 -7.82 -12.38
C ALA A 454 21.84 -8.65 -11.31
N THR A 455 20.60 -8.30 -11.02
CA THR A 455 19.73 -8.98 -10.05
C THR A 455 19.40 -10.40 -10.50
N GLU A 456 19.04 -10.60 -11.77
CA GLU A 456 18.78 -11.93 -12.33
C GLU A 456 20.04 -12.80 -12.33
N THR A 457 21.21 -12.24 -12.66
CA THR A 457 22.50 -12.97 -12.56
C THR A 457 22.80 -13.38 -11.12
N LEU A 458 22.52 -12.53 -10.13
CA LEU A 458 22.70 -12.86 -8.72
C LEU A 458 21.76 -13.98 -8.29
N SER A 459 20.49 -13.95 -8.73
CA SER A 459 19.51 -15.01 -8.48
C SER A 459 20.00 -16.35 -9.04
N GLU A 460 20.47 -16.35 -10.29
CA GLU A 460 21.02 -17.54 -10.93
C GLU A 460 22.21 -18.15 -10.13
N TYR A 461 23.11 -17.31 -9.63
CA TYR A 461 24.22 -17.80 -8.81
C TYR A 461 23.78 -18.42 -7.49
N LEU A 462 22.73 -17.89 -6.86
CA LEU A 462 22.18 -18.42 -5.62
C LEU A 462 21.38 -19.73 -5.81
N GLU A 463 20.85 -19.95 -7.01
CA GLU A 463 20.11 -21.16 -7.36
C GLU A 463 21.01 -22.34 -7.76
N ARG A 464 22.24 -22.07 -8.25
CA ARG A 464 23.18 -23.11 -8.67
C ARG A 464 23.55 -24.01 -7.51
N ASP A 465 23.72 -25.30 -7.82
CA ASP A 465 24.23 -26.28 -6.86
C ASP A 465 25.70 -25.99 -6.53
N ILE A 466 26.06 -26.12 -5.27
CA ILE A 466 27.38 -25.86 -4.75
C ILE A 466 28.15 -27.21 -4.74
N THR A 467 29.15 -27.32 -5.61
CA THR A 467 30.07 -28.46 -5.61
C THR A 467 31.38 -28.08 -4.90
N SER A 468 31.96 -29.01 -4.16
CA SER A 468 33.18 -28.79 -3.38
C SER A 468 34.37 -28.28 -4.22
N GLU A 469 34.40 -28.58 -5.52
CA GLU A 469 35.50 -28.20 -6.43
C GLU A 469 35.49 -26.72 -6.84
N ASN A 470 34.34 -26.01 -6.67
CA ASN A 470 34.14 -24.63 -7.14
C ASN A 470 33.84 -23.64 -6.01
N LEU A 471 34.02 -24.01 -4.75
CA LEU A 471 33.54 -23.24 -3.60
C LEU A 471 34.14 -21.83 -3.51
N ALA A 472 35.44 -21.68 -3.72
CA ALA A 472 36.13 -20.39 -3.67
C ALA A 472 35.73 -19.48 -4.83
N ASP A 473 35.57 -20.04 -6.03
CA ASP A 473 35.15 -19.31 -7.22
C ASP A 473 33.68 -18.83 -7.10
N ILE A 474 32.80 -19.68 -6.61
CA ILE A 474 31.37 -19.31 -6.34
C ILE A 474 31.31 -18.19 -5.29
N LYS A 475 32.08 -18.33 -4.19
CA LYS A 475 32.15 -17.30 -3.14
C LYS A 475 32.54 -15.95 -3.72
N GLN A 476 33.60 -15.89 -4.50
CA GLN A 476 34.07 -14.65 -5.13
C GLN A 476 33.02 -14.05 -6.07
N LYS A 477 32.48 -14.87 -6.97
CA LYS A 477 31.47 -14.43 -7.95
C LYS A 477 30.19 -13.89 -7.27
N VAL A 478 29.69 -14.56 -6.24
CA VAL A 478 28.53 -14.13 -5.48
C VAL A 478 28.84 -12.83 -4.73
N GLN A 479 30.05 -12.74 -4.11
CA GLN A 479 30.43 -11.55 -3.37
C GLN A 479 30.56 -10.32 -4.29
N ASP A 480 31.20 -10.46 -5.43
CA ASP A 480 31.35 -9.36 -6.40
C ASP A 480 30.00 -8.95 -6.97
N LYS A 481 29.14 -9.94 -7.29
CA LYS A 481 27.83 -9.65 -7.88
C LYS A 481 26.90 -8.96 -6.89
N TYR A 482 26.79 -9.41 -5.64
CA TYR A 482 25.90 -8.72 -4.69
C TYR A 482 26.40 -7.31 -4.34
N ARG A 483 27.72 -7.08 -4.29
CA ARG A 483 28.29 -5.73 -4.11
C ARG A 483 27.92 -4.84 -5.30
N TYR A 484 28.06 -5.37 -6.51
CA TYR A 484 27.64 -4.66 -7.72
C TYR A 484 26.16 -4.32 -7.69
N CYS A 485 25.28 -5.28 -7.40
CA CYS A 485 23.85 -5.07 -7.30
C CYS A 485 23.48 -3.98 -6.27
N ASP A 486 24.08 -4.02 -5.06
CA ASP A 486 23.83 -3.01 -4.02
C ASP A 486 24.30 -1.62 -4.46
N SER A 487 25.48 -1.52 -5.09
CA SER A 487 25.99 -0.27 -5.63
C SER A 487 25.09 0.29 -6.73
N ARG A 488 24.67 -0.55 -7.69
CA ARG A 488 23.78 -0.10 -8.78
C ARG A 488 22.39 0.32 -8.28
N ARG A 489 21.86 -0.40 -7.29
CA ARG A 489 20.61 -0.04 -6.62
C ARG A 489 20.71 1.34 -5.96
N LYS A 490 21.78 1.62 -5.24
CA LYS A 490 22.02 2.93 -4.62
C LYS A 490 22.11 4.04 -5.65
N VAL A 491 22.92 3.85 -6.70
CA VAL A 491 23.06 4.83 -7.79
C VAL A 491 21.73 5.13 -8.48
N LEU A 492 20.91 4.11 -8.71
CA LEU A 492 19.57 4.28 -9.30
C LEU A 492 18.66 5.13 -8.39
N LEU A 493 18.64 4.84 -7.08
CA LEU A 493 17.83 5.59 -6.11
C LEU A 493 18.35 7.03 -5.94
N GLU A 494 19.67 7.22 -5.84
CA GLU A 494 20.29 8.56 -5.78
C GLU A 494 19.91 9.40 -7.00
N HIS A 495 19.98 8.82 -8.20
CA HIS A 495 19.57 9.51 -9.43
C HIS A 495 18.09 9.93 -9.39
N VAL A 496 17.20 9.10 -8.88
CA VAL A 496 15.78 9.45 -8.76
C VAL A 496 15.56 10.54 -7.71
N HIS A 497 16.22 10.46 -6.56
CA HIS A 497 16.11 11.46 -5.50
C HIS A 497 16.68 12.81 -5.94
N GLU A 498 17.85 12.82 -6.59
CA GLU A 498 18.42 14.04 -7.18
C GLU A 498 17.46 14.65 -8.21
N GLY A 499 16.79 13.82 -9.00
CA GLY A 499 15.78 14.26 -9.94
C GLY A 499 14.52 14.83 -9.29
N TYR A 500 14.17 14.42 -8.06
CA TYR A 500 13.12 15.04 -7.27
C TYR A 500 13.54 16.42 -6.75
N GLU A 501 14.79 16.60 -6.34
CA GLU A 501 15.33 17.88 -5.85
C GLU A 501 15.47 18.89 -6.97
N LYS A 502 15.80 18.44 -8.18
CA LYS A 502 16.06 19.27 -9.35
C LYS A 502 14.89 19.40 -10.32
N ASP A 503 13.70 18.87 -9.96
CA ASP A 503 12.48 18.87 -10.77
C ASP A 503 12.67 18.29 -12.19
N TRP A 504 13.47 17.22 -12.34
CA TRP A 504 13.71 16.57 -13.62
C TRP A 504 12.54 15.73 -14.12
N TRP A 505 11.68 15.30 -13.19
CA TRP A 505 10.65 14.29 -13.49
C TRP A 505 9.36 14.95 -13.93
N GLU A 506 9.02 14.74 -15.19
CA GLU A 506 7.72 15.07 -15.75
C GLU A 506 6.83 13.82 -15.73
N TYR A 507 5.57 14.00 -15.34
CA TYR A 507 4.63 12.88 -15.23
C TYR A 507 3.57 12.94 -16.33
N THR A 508 3.16 11.74 -16.79
CA THR A 508 1.95 11.57 -17.60
C THR A 508 0.74 11.64 -16.65
N GLU A 509 -0.29 12.37 -17.06
CA GLU A 509 -1.54 12.52 -16.28
C GLU A 509 -2.28 11.18 -16.11
#